data_129020703f7e264c0142aa2e1c578ebb
#
_entry.id   129020703f7e264c0142aa2e1c578ebb
#
_cell.length_a   1.000
_cell.length_b   1.000
_cell.length_c   1.000
_cell.angle_alpha   90.00
_cell.angle_beta   90.00
_cell.angle_gamma   90.00
#
_symmetry.space_group_name_H-M   'P 1'
#
loop_
_entity.id
_entity.type
_entity.pdbx_description
1 polymer ?
#
loop_
_entity_poly.entity_id
_entity_poly.type
_entity_poly.pdbx_seq_one_letter_code
_entity_poly.pdbx_strand_id
1 'polypeptide(L)'
;MQQPRHKIIDITDKNMDKFDLFCQKSHAKDEGYQNKVNWFKKTYKEGLRIKLLMIDEGKRGLRSRGFIEYMPGENSWRGVDAEEWLVIHCIWVVGRNKKFGLGSKLLRGCINDAKGRNGVAVVTSRKNWLPDERLFIRHGFAKVDELSPFDLYALKLKKTAKSPRFYSISEKKKNSYGKGLTVFVTAQCPYIHNSVIGIQRLAKKTKIPLRIQHIENHNELKKHCVHPYGVFCVLLNGNVVSYYPGGSVYETKQAVKSQ
;
A
#
# COMPACT_ATOMS: atom_id res chain seq x y z
N MET A 1 30.69 -9.42 -0.78
CA MET A 1 30.42 -8.02 -1.19
C MET A 1 30.19 -7.19 0.07
N GLN A 2 30.88 -6.08 0.22
CA GLN A 2 30.73 -5.17 1.37
C GLN A 2 29.37 -4.46 1.31
N GLN A 3 28.73 -4.28 2.48
CA GLN A 3 27.46 -3.53 2.57
C GLN A 3 27.68 -2.07 2.15
N PRO A 4 26.81 -1.50 1.27
CA PRO A 4 26.99 -0.12 0.84
C PRO A 4 26.75 0.87 2.00
N ARG A 5 27.48 1.99 1.98
CA ARG A 5 27.18 3.10 2.90
C ARG A 5 25.75 3.57 2.69
N HIS A 6 25.00 3.63 3.77
CA HIS A 6 23.58 3.98 3.72
C HIS A 6 23.14 4.72 4.97
N LYS A 7 22.04 5.46 4.83
CA LYS A 7 21.31 6.05 5.95
C LYS A 7 19.81 5.90 5.74
N ILE A 8 19.05 5.85 6.83
CA ILE A 8 17.60 5.89 6.82
C ILE A 8 17.18 7.29 7.29
N ILE A 9 16.29 7.92 6.53
CA ILE A 9 15.78 9.26 6.79
C ILE A 9 14.29 9.18 7.02
N ASP A 10 13.82 9.73 8.12
CA ASP A 10 12.40 9.93 8.35
C ASP A 10 11.92 11.12 7.51
N ILE A 11 10.96 10.85 6.62
CA ILE A 11 10.33 11.91 5.82
C ILE A 11 9.27 12.59 6.68
N THR A 12 9.37 13.90 6.74
CA THR A 12 8.48 14.77 7.49
C THR A 12 7.92 15.87 6.60
N ASP A 13 6.90 16.57 7.06
CA ASP A 13 6.39 17.80 6.43
C ASP A 13 7.45 18.89 6.22
N LYS A 14 8.49 18.92 7.10
CA LYS A 14 9.59 19.90 7.05
C LYS A 14 10.71 19.55 6.08
N ASN A 15 10.85 18.28 5.67
CA ASN A 15 11.98 17.86 4.85
C ASN A 15 11.57 17.19 3.53
N MET A 16 10.28 17.00 3.28
CA MET A 16 9.78 16.33 2.06
C MET A 16 10.12 17.06 0.76
N ASP A 17 10.41 18.35 0.81
CA ASP A 17 10.85 19.11 -0.36
C ASP A 17 12.32 18.80 -0.75
N LYS A 18 13.10 18.23 0.19
CA LYS A 18 14.50 17.83 0.01
C LYS A 18 14.64 16.35 -0.39
N PHE A 19 13.60 15.55 -0.19
CA PHE A 19 13.60 14.12 -0.41
C PHE A 19 12.39 13.68 -1.24
N ASP A 20 12.55 12.59 -1.98
CA ASP A 20 11.44 12.00 -2.74
C ASP A 20 10.59 11.05 -1.85
N LEU A 21 9.35 10.78 -2.28
CA LEU A 21 8.48 9.77 -1.70
C LEU A 21 8.66 8.38 -2.33
N PHE A 22 9.80 8.14 -2.96
CA PHE A 22 10.27 6.91 -3.56
C PHE A 22 9.55 6.52 -4.87
N CYS A 23 8.29 6.09 -4.82
CA CYS A 23 7.57 5.60 -5.99
C CYS A 23 7.37 6.72 -7.02
N GLN A 24 7.70 6.45 -8.30
CA GLN A 24 7.61 7.42 -9.43
C GLN A 24 8.40 8.73 -9.23
N LYS A 25 9.43 8.74 -8.42
CA LYS A 25 10.23 9.95 -8.14
C LYS A 25 10.88 10.58 -9.37
N SER A 26 11.19 9.80 -10.42
CA SER A 26 11.67 10.31 -11.71
C SER A 26 10.59 11.09 -12.50
N HIS A 27 9.35 10.97 -12.10
CA HIS A 27 8.16 11.60 -12.67
C HIS A 27 7.49 12.53 -11.66
N ALA A 28 8.29 13.30 -10.93
CA ALA A 28 7.82 14.15 -9.84
C ALA A 28 6.78 15.20 -10.25
N LYS A 29 6.76 15.59 -11.54
CA LYS A 29 5.77 16.54 -12.09
C LYS A 29 4.45 15.88 -12.51
N ASP A 30 4.41 14.55 -12.59
CA ASP A 30 3.21 13.84 -13.02
C ASP A 30 2.13 13.92 -11.92
N GLU A 31 0.88 13.99 -12.36
CA GLU A 31 -0.28 14.12 -11.47
C GLU A 31 -0.34 13.00 -10.41
N GLY A 32 -0.04 11.76 -10.79
CA GLY A 32 -0.02 10.64 -9.85
C GLY A 32 0.96 10.85 -8.69
N TYR A 33 2.15 11.41 -8.97
CA TYR A 33 3.13 11.74 -7.92
C TYR A 33 2.66 12.94 -7.07
N GLN A 34 2.11 13.98 -7.69
CA GLN A 34 1.59 15.14 -6.96
C GLN A 34 0.41 14.77 -6.06
N ASN A 35 -0.46 13.87 -6.49
CA ASN A 35 -1.54 13.32 -5.67
C ASN A 35 -0.98 12.60 -4.44
N LYS A 36 0.11 11.80 -4.59
CA LYS A 36 0.82 11.16 -3.46
C LYS A 36 1.42 12.20 -2.51
N VAL A 37 2.01 13.28 -3.02
CA VAL A 37 2.58 14.36 -2.21
C VAL A 37 1.49 15.04 -1.36
N ASN A 38 0.36 15.38 -1.97
CA ASN A 38 -0.76 16.00 -1.28
C ASN A 38 -1.37 15.05 -0.23
N TRP A 39 -1.52 13.77 -0.58
CA TRP A 39 -1.97 12.73 0.35
C TRP A 39 -1.01 12.58 1.53
N PHE A 40 0.31 12.56 1.29
CA PHE A 40 1.31 12.51 2.36
C PHE A 40 1.14 13.68 3.33
N LYS A 41 1.06 14.92 2.84
CA LYS A 41 0.89 16.12 3.68
C LYS A 41 -0.33 16.01 4.61
N LYS A 42 -1.45 15.51 4.09
CA LYS A 42 -2.68 15.30 4.85
C LYS A 42 -2.50 14.20 5.89
N THR A 43 -2.08 13.02 5.47
CA THR A 43 -2.04 11.82 6.31
C THR A 43 -0.85 11.77 7.27
N TYR A 44 0.20 12.57 7.03
CA TYR A 44 1.30 12.73 7.98
C TYR A 44 0.82 13.20 9.36
N LYS A 45 -0.16 14.11 9.39
CA LYS A 45 -0.81 14.59 10.61
C LYS A 45 -1.64 13.51 11.31
N GLU A 46 -2.12 12.52 10.55
CA GLU A 46 -2.86 11.34 11.05
C GLU A 46 -1.95 10.19 11.49
N GLY A 47 -0.62 10.42 11.47
CA GLY A 47 0.38 9.46 11.94
C GLY A 47 1.08 8.64 10.84
N LEU A 48 0.85 8.95 9.55
CA LEU A 48 1.63 8.33 8.47
C LEU A 48 3.12 8.61 8.64
N ARG A 49 3.94 7.58 8.45
CA ARG A 49 5.40 7.67 8.46
C ARG A 49 5.99 7.00 7.23
N ILE A 50 7.01 7.64 6.67
CA ILE A 50 7.86 7.07 5.61
C ILE A 50 9.30 7.15 6.06
N LYS A 51 9.98 6.00 6.12
CA LYS A 51 11.43 5.94 6.29
C LYS A 51 12.05 5.64 4.93
N LEU A 52 12.88 6.56 4.45
CA LEU A 52 13.54 6.48 3.15
C LEU A 52 14.96 5.95 3.31
N LEU A 53 15.28 4.89 2.61
CA LEU A 53 16.62 4.31 2.56
C LEU A 53 17.45 5.04 1.49
N MET A 54 18.46 5.77 1.92
CA MET A 54 19.45 6.43 1.08
C MET A 54 20.72 5.61 1.00
N ILE A 55 21.25 5.41 -0.19
CA ILE A 55 22.51 4.69 -0.43
C ILE A 55 23.48 5.64 -1.13
N ASP A 56 24.72 5.65 -0.64
CA ASP A 56 25.82 6.35 -1.30
C ASP A 56 26.28 5.55 -2.53
N GLU A 57 26.10 6.13 -3.71
CA GLU A 57 26.52 5.55 -4.98
C GLU A 57 27.83 6.22 -5.51
N GLY A 58 28.67 6.71 -4.62
CA GLY A 58 29.95 7.36 -4.95
C GLY A 58 29.72 8.65 -5.75
N LYS A 59 30.25 8.73 -6.98
CA LYS A 59 30.13 9.92 -7.83
C LYS A 59 28.68 10.39 -8.07
N ARG A 60 27.69 9.49 -7.90
CA ARG A 60 26.26 9.84 -8.05
C ARG A 60 25.64 10.37 -6.76
N GLY A 61 26.39 10.42 -5.66
CA GLY A 61 25.93 10.85 -4.36
C GLY A 61 24.87 9.95 -3.74
N LEU A 62 24.16 10.49 -2.76
CA LEU A 62 23.08 9.77 -2.06
C LEU A 62 21.83 9.63 -2.95
N ARG A 63 21.36 8.40 -3.09
CA ARG A 63 20.16 8.06 -3.86
C ARG A 63 19.19 7.24 -3.02
N SER A 64 17.90 7.56 -3.09
CA SER A 64 16.87 6.74 -2.47
C SER A 64 16.78 5.38 -3.19
N ARG A 65 16.91 4.28 -2.41
CA ARG A 65 16.96 2.91 -2.92
C ARG A 65 16.01 1.98 -2.20
N GLY A 66 15.20 2.50 -1.32
CA GLY A 66 14.16 1.75 -0.64
C GLY A 66 13.37 2.65 0.29
N PHE A 67 12.26 2.13 0.80
CA PHE A 67 11.44 2.80 1.78
C PHE A 67 10.57 1.82 2.54
N ILE A 68 10.03 2.25 3.65
CA ILE A 68 8.90 1.65 4.33
C ILE A 68 7.89 2.74 4.66
N GLU A 69 6.61 2.43 4.43
CA GLU A 69 5.47 3.30 4.71
C GLU A 69 4.53 2.58 5.67
N TYR A 70 4.14 3.22 6.75
CA TYR A 70 3.25 2.68 7.78
C TYR A 70 2.53 3.79 8.52
N MET A 71 1.42 3.46 9.18
CA MET A 71 0.68 4.38 10.02
C MET A 71 -0.12 3.66 11.10
N PRO A 72 -0.68 4.39 12.08
CA PRO A 72 -1.63 3.83 13.05
C PRO A 72 -2.79 3.09 12.39
N GLY A 73 -3.14 1.92 12.94
CA GLY A 73 -4.15 1.05 12.37
C GLY A 73 -5.53 1.67 12.34
N GLU A 74 -5.83 2.53 13.32
CA GLU A 74 -7.05 3.33 13.40
C GLU A 74 -7.24 4.30 12.22
N ASN A 75 -6.16 4.62 11.49
CA ASN A 75 -6.16 5.48 10.31
C ASN A 75 -5.64 4.74 9.05
N SER A 76 -5.46 3.42 9.14
CA SER A 76 -4.82 2.62 8.09
C SER A 76 -5.61 2.63 6.78
N TRP A 77 -4.88 2.62 5.67
CA TRP A 77 -5.41 2.51 4.31
C TRP A 77 -5.39 1.06 3.80
N ARG A 78 -5.48 0.10 4.73
CA ARG A 78 -5.67 -1.33 4.45
C ARG A 78 -7.01 -1.79 4.98
N GLY A 79 -7.57 -2.83 4.40
CA GLY A 79 -8.84 -3.43 4.82
C GLY A 79 -8.72 -4.27 6.11
N VAL A 80 -8.13 -3.68 7.16
CA VAL A 80 -7.82 -4.34 8.43
C VAL A 80 -8.37 -3.60 9.63
N ASP A 81 -8.90 -4.35 10.60
CA ASP A 81 -9.24 -3.90 11.94
C ASP A 81 -8.00 -4.10 12.83
N ALA A 82 -7.26 -2.99 13.07
CA ALA A 82 -5.95 -3.02 13.71
C ALA A 82 -5.75 -1.82 14.64
N GLU A 83 -6.76 -1.49 15.45
CA GLU A 83 -6.70 -0.41 16.43
C GLU A 83 -5.53 -0.62 17.41
N GLU A 84 -4.81 0.46 17.74
CA GLU A 84 -3.58 0.45 18.53
C GLU A 84 -2.38 -0.33 17.92
N TRP A 85 -2.44 -0.73 16.67
CA TRP A 85 -1.30 -1.30 15.94
C TRP A 85 -0.65 -0.27 15.02
N LEU A 86 0.60 -0.53 14.57
CA LEU A 86 1.09 0.08 13.32
C LEU A 86 0.81 -0.87 12.16
N VAL A 87 0.28 -0.34 11.07
CA VAL A 87 0.02 -1.11 9.84
C VAL A 87 0.98 -0.68 8.75
N ILE A 88 1.77 -1.63 8.24
CA ILE A 88 2.67 -1.39 7.12
C ILE A 88 1.86 -1.35 5.83
N HIS A 89 1.96 -0.24 5.11
CA HIS A 89 1.32 -0.07 3.80
C HIS A 89 2.22 -0.58 2.67
N CYS A 90 3.51 -0.28 2.73
CA CYS A 90 4.45 -0.68 1.69
C CYS A 90 5.86 -0.79 2.25
N ILE A 91 6.65 -1.73 1.72
CA ILE A 91 8.08 -1.82 1.94
C ILE A 91 8.75 -2.28 0.67
N TRP A 92 9.81 -1.59 0.25
CA TRP A 92 10.52 -1.93 -0.96
C TRP A 92 12.00 -1.54 -0.89
N VAL A 93 12.86 -2.40 -1.45
CA VAL A 93 14.28 -2.11 -1.69
C VAL A 93 14.59 -2.51 -3.13
N VAL A 94 15.20 -1.61 -3.92
CA VAL A 94 15.41 -1.84 -5.34
C VAL A 94 16.66 -2.67 -5.65
N GLY A 95 16.54 -3.51 -6.69
CA GLY A 95 17.62 -4.10 -7.46
C GLY A 95 18.66 -4.84 -6.60
N ARG A 96 19.91 -4.57 -6.91
CA ARG A 96 21.10 -5.15 -6.27
C ARG A 96 21.23 -4.94 -4.76
N ASN A 97 20.47 -3.99 -4.21
CA ASN A 97 20.51 -3.64 -2.79
C ASN A 97 19.67 -4.60 -1.91
N LYS A 98 18.86 -5.48 -2.50
CA LYS A 98 18.00 -6.43 -1.76
C LYS A 98 18.78 -7.41 -0.87
N LYS A 99 19.99 -7.83 -1.26
CA LYS A 99 20.78 -8.86 -0.58
C LYS A 99 21.55 -8.38 0.67
N PHE A 100 21.53 -7.09 0.99
CA PHE A 100 22.31 -6.50 2.11
C PHE A 100 21.54 -6.34 3.41
N GLY A 101 20.39 -6.99 3.58
CA GLY A 101 19.59 -6.89 4.81
C GLY A 101 18.93 -5.52 5.03
N LEU A 102 18.91 -4.64 4.01
CA LEU A 102 18.41 -3.26 4.13
C LEU A 102 16.90 -3.19 4.35
N GLY A 103 16.14 -4.15 3.81
CA GLY A 103 14.71 -4.29 4.13
C GLY A 103 14.47 -4.61 5.61
N SER A 104 15.33 -5.45 6.21
CA SER A 104 15.30 -5.74 7.65
C SER A 104 15.60 -4.50 8.50
N LYS A 105 16.49 -3.61 8.04
CA LYS A 105 16.77 -2.35 8.75
C LYS A 105 15.56 -1.39 8.70
N LEU A 106 14.91 -1.27 7.55
CA LEU A 106 13.66 -0.51 7.42
C LEU A 106 12.57 -1.06 8.34
N LEU A 107 12.38 -2.39 8.33
CA LEU A 107 11.37 -3.05 9.17
C LEU A 107 11.66 -2.85 10.67
N ARG A 108 12.91 -3.00 11.10
CA ARG A 108 13.30 -2.70 12.49
C ARG A 108 13.01 -1.25 12.89
N GLY A 109 13.20 -0.30 11.97
CA GLY A 109 12.80 1.09 12.19
C GLY A 109 11.31 1.23 12.50
N CYS A 110 10.45 0.56 11.72
CA CYS A 110 9.00 0.53 11.96
C CYS A 110 8.65 -0.16 13.31
N ILE A 111 9.30 -1.29 13.63
CA ILE A 111 9.07 -2.00 14.90
C ILE A 111 9.46 -1.13 16.08
N ASN A 112 10.54 -0.37 15.98
CA ASN A 112 10.96 0.55 17.04
C ASN A 112 9.94 1.69 17.24
N ASP A 113 9.35 2.20 16.18
CA ASP A 113 8.32 3.25 16.25
C ASP A 113 6.98 2.72 16.81
N ALA A 114 6.79 1.39 16.83
CA ALA A 114 5.62 0.75 17.41
C ALA A 114 5.67 0.60 18.95
N LYS A 115 6.74 1.09 19.61
CA LYS A 115 6.84 1.06 21.08
C LYS A 115 5.63 1.76 21.72
N GLY A 116 5.02 1.10 22.70
CA GLY A 116 3.79 1.56 23.35
C GLY A 116 2.48 1.10 22.67
N ARG A 117 2.53 0.66 21.41
CA ARG A 117 1.40 0.07 20.69
C ARG A 117 1.31 -1.44 20.93
N ASN A 118 0.24 -2.05 20.42
CA ASN A 118 0.03 -3.51 20.47
C ASN A 118 1.05 -4.29 19.66
N GLY A 119 1.54 -3.69 18.56
CA GLY A 119 2.52 -4.29 17.67
C GLY A 119 2.48 -3.72 16.27
N VAL A 120 2.98 -4.50 15.31
CA VAL A 120 3.05 -4.16 13.89
C VAL A 120 2.31 -5.21 13.08
N ALA A 121 1.44 -4.78 12.16
CA ALA A 121 0.71 -5.64 11.24
C ALA A 121 1.05 -5.31 9.78
N VAL A 122 0.93 -6.31 8.90
CA VAL A 122 1.16 -6.16 7.46
C VAL A 122 0.27 -7.11 6.67
N VAL A 123 -0.34 -6.58 5.61
CA VAL A 123 -1.02 -7.39 4.59
C VAL A 123 0.02 -7.85 3.58
N THR A 124 0.07 -9.14 3.31
CA THR A 124 0.98 -9.76 2.34
C THR A 124 0.20 -10.45 1.22
N SER A 125 0.83 -10.66 0.08
CA SER A 125 0.29 -11.48 -1.01
C SER A 125 1.40 -11.81 -2.00
N ARG A 126 1.36 -13.02 -2.56
CA ARG A 126 2.31 -13.47 -3.60
C ARG A 126 1.91 -13.08 -5.02
N LYS A 127 0.69 -12.58 -5.21
CA LYS A 127 0.10 -12.35 -6.55
C LYS A 127 0.09 -10.89 -7.01
N ASN A 128 0.66 -9.97 -6.23
CA ASN A 128 0.59 -8.53 -6.53
C ASN A 128 1.80 -7.76 -5.95
N TRP A 129 1.73 -6.43 -5.89
CA TRP A 129 2.81 -5.59 -5.37
C TRP A 129 2.92 -5.53 -3.84
N LEU A 130 2.11 -6.28 -3.11
CA LEU A 130 2.31 -6.42 -1.68
C LEU A 130 3.59 -7.22 -1.39
N PRO A 131 4.24 -6.97 -0.26
CA PRO A 131 5.42 -7.74 0.12
C PRO A 131 5.05 -9.20 0.39
N ASP A 132 5.98 -10.12 0.11
CA ASP A 132 5.83 -11.50 0.56
C ASP A 132 6.14 -11.65 2.06
N GLU A 133 5.66 -12.72 2.65
CA GLU A 133 5.73 -12.97 4.09
C GLU A 133 7.14 -13.25 4.62
N ARG A 134 8.09 -13.69 3.80
CA ARG A 134 9.42 -14.21 4.23
C ARG A 134 10.23 -13.21 5.04
N LEU A 135 10.16 -11.91 4.69
CA LEU A 135 10.84 -10.88 5.48
C LEU A 135 10.25 -10.80 6.89
N PHE A 136 8.95 -10.81 7.01
CA PHE A 136 8.22 -10.64 8.27
C PHE A 136 8.38 -11.85 9.18
N ILE A 137 8.22 -13.07 8.65
CA ILE A 137 8.42 -14.32 9.40
C ILE A 137 9.81 -14.35 10.05
N ARG A 138 10.87 -13.97 9.31
CA ARG A 138 12.24 -13.87 9.87
C ARG A 138 12.40 -12.85 10.98
N HIS A 139 11.46 -11.93 11.13
CA HIS A 139 11.42 -10.94 12.21
C HIS A 139 10.36 -11.25 13.27
N GLY A 140 9.87 -12.50 13.33
CA GLY A 140 8.96 -12.96 14.38
C GLY A 140 7.48 -12.64 14.16
N PHE A 141 7.10 -12.20 12.95
CA PHE A 141 5.69 -12.06 12.62
C PHE A 141 5.06 -13.44 12.43
N ALA A 142 3.84 -13.60 12.94
CA ALA A 142 2.99 -14.78 12.72
C ALA A 142 1.77 -14.41 11.89
N LYS A 143 1.25 -15.37 11.09
CA LYS A 143 -0.03 -15.21 10.40
C LYS A 143 -1.14 -15.20 11.43
N VAL A 144 -2.02 -14.19 11.37
CA VAL A 144 -3.12 -13.97 12.32
C VAL A 144 -4.50 -14.00 11.66
N ASP A 145 -4.56 -13.82 10.34
CA ASP A 145 -5.80 -13.90 9.57
C ASP A 145 -5.50 -14.19 8.09
N GLU A 146 -6.51 -14.65 7.34
CA GLU A 146 -6.40 -14.99 5.93
C GLU A 146 -7.69 -14.66 5.18
N LEU A 147 -7.56 -14.02 4.01
CA LEU A 147 -8.62 -13.84 3.02
C LEU A 147 -7.99 -13.89 1.63
N SER A 148 -8.01 -15.09 1.03
CA SER A 148 -7.30 -15.35 -0.23
C SER A 148 -7.54 -14.28 -1.31
N PRO A 149 -6.50 -13.79 -1.99
CA PRO A 149 -5.08 -14.20 -1.96
C PRO A 149 -4.24 -13.41 -0.96
N PHE A 150 -4.80 -12.90 0.11
CA PHE A 150 -4.14 -12.06 1.12
C PHE A 150 -3.98 -12.82 2.42
N ASP A 151 -2.80 -12.64 3.05
CA ASP A 151 -2.51 -13.05 4.41
C ASP A 151 -2.24 -11.83 5.28
N LEU A 152 -2.70 -11.86 6.53
CA LEU A 152 -2.38 -10.85 7.53
C LEU A 152 -1.34 -11.40 8.50
N TYR A 153 -0.19 -10.78 8.55
CA TYR A 153 0.86 -11.10 9.52
C TYR A 153 0.97 -10.01 10.59
N ALA A 154 1.27 -10.42 11.82
CA ALA A 154 1.44 -9.49 12.92
C ALA A 154 2.58 -9.89 13.85
N LEU A 155 3.32 -8.89 14.36
CA LEU A 155 4.29 -9.02 15.44
C LEU A 155 3.71 -8.36 16.68
N LYS A 156 3.34 -9.15 17.71
CA LYS A 156 2.85 -8.64 18.99
C LYS A 156 3.99 -8.07 19.83
N LEU A 157 3.83 -6.86 20.32
CA LEU A 157 4.71 -6.24 21.32
C LEU A 157 4.10 -6.30 22.73
N LYS A 158 2.77 -6.32 22.84
CA LYS A 158 2.04 -6.60 24.08
C LYS A 158 1.43 -8.00 23.98
N LYS A 159 1.77 -8.90 24.91
CA LYS A 159 1.30 -10.31 24.91
C LYS A 159 -0.25 -10.43 24.95
N THR A 160 -0.90 -9.54 25.68
CA THR A 160 -2.36 -9.51 25.85
C THR A 160 -3.11 -8.85 24.70
N ALA A 161 -2.40 -8.26 23.71
CA ALA A 161 -3.05 -7.58 22.61
C ALA A 161 -3.93 -8.52 21.78
N LYS A 162 -5.16 -8.09 21.48
CA LYS A 162 -6.00 -8.75 20.49
C LYS A 162 -5.34 -8.70 19.13
N SER A 163 -5.31 -9.82 18.42
CA SER A 163 -4.74 -9.87 17.06
C SER A 163 -5.56 -9.02 16.10
N PRO A 164 -4.92 -8.32 15.17
CA PRO A 164 -5.62 -7.64 14.08
C PRO A 164 -6.28 -8.66 13.16
N ARG A 165 -7.31 -8.24 12.43
CA ARG A 165 -8.05 -9.09 11.48
C ARG A 165 -8.48 -8.29 10.26
N PHE A 166 -8.83 -8.96 9.19
CA PHE A 166 -9.46 -8.32 8.04
C PHE A 166 -10.87 -7.81 8.39
N TYR A 167 -11.29 -6.72 7.72
CA TYR A 167 -12.70 -6.34 7.77
C TYR A 167 -13.57 -7.43 7.17
N SER A 168 -14.75 -7.62 7.74
CA SER A 168 -15.77 -8.49 7.15
C SER A 168 -16.24 -7.88 5.83
N ILE A 169 -16.12 -8.65 4.75
CA ILE A 169 -16.53 -8.27 3.40
C ILE A 169 -17.70 -9.15 2.99
N SER A 170 -18.86 -8.51 2.73
CA SER A 170 -20.06 -9.24 2.32
C SER A 170 -20.31 -9.12 0.80
N GLU A 171 -20.87 -10.17 0.20
CA GLU A 171 -21.32 -10.12 -1.19
C GLU A 171 -22.39 -9.03 -1.41
N LYS A 172 -23.26 -8.79 -0.43
CA LYS A 172 -24.24 -7.69 -0.46
C LYS A 172 -23.56 -6.34 -0.70
N LYS A 173 -22.40 -6.07 -0.05
CA LYS A 173 -21.62 -4.85 -0.23
C LYS A 173 -21.07 -4.75 -1.66
N LYS A 174 -20.53 -5.82 -2.21
CA LYS A 174 -20.02 -5.85 -3.59
C LYS A 174 -21.14 -5.63 -4.61
N ASN A 175 -22.26 -6.34 -4.44
CA ASN A 175 -23.41 -6.26 -5.33
C ASN A 175 -24.09 -4.87 -5.32
N SER A 176 -23.96 -4.10 -4.22
CA SER A 176 -24.52 -2.75 -4.14
C SER A 176 -23.94 -1.75 -5.15
N TYR A 177 -22.79 -2.08 -5.77
CA TYR A 177 -22.18 -1.25 -6.81
C TYR A 177 -22.81 -1.44 -8.20
N GLY A 178 -23.65 -2.45 -8.37
CA GLY A 178 -24.49 -2.64 -9.56
C GLY A 178 -23.74 -3.05 -10.82
N LYS A 179 -24.36 -2.80 -11.98
CA LYS A 179 -23.80 -3.13 -13.31
C LYS A 179 -22.72 -2.13 -13.74
N GLY A 180 -21.79 -2.59 -14.58
CA GLY A 180 -20.70 -1.80 -15.14
C GLY A 180 -19.42 -1.88 -14.33
N LEU A 181 -18.49 -0.98 -14.63
CA LEU A 181 -17.21 -0.85 -13.95
C LEU A 181 -17.32 0.12 -12.77
N THR A 182 -16.81 -0.29 -11.60
CA THR A 182 -16.57 0.62 -10.47
C THR A 182 -15.11 0.54 -10.08
N VAL A 183 -14.44 1.69 -9.99
CA VAL A 183 -13.02 1.78 -9.61
C VAL A 183 -12.91 2.55 -8.30
N PHE A 184 -12.39 1.89 -7.27
CA PHE A 184 -12.03 2.54 -6.01
C PHE A 184 -10.61 3.06 -6.13
N VAL A 185 -10.42 4.32 -5.79
CA VAL A 185 -9.13 5.00 -5.94
C VAL A 185 -8.76 5.78 -4.69
N THR A 186 -7.47 5.71 -4.34
CA THR A 186 -6.87 6.57 -3.33
C THR A 186 -5.65 7.28 -3.93
N ALA A 187 -5.11 8.25 -3.22
CA ALA A 187 -3.86 8.89 -3.62
C ALA A 187 -2.61 8.25 -2.96
N GLN A 188 -2.76 7.13 -2.25
CA GLN A 188 -1.65 6.45 -1.55
C GLN A 188 -0.55 5.97 -2.50
N CYS A 189 -0.89 5.47 -3.68
CA CYS A 189 0.07 4.94 -4.64
C CYS A 189 0.05 5.76 -5.95
N PRO A 190 1.17 6.35 -6.39
CA PRO A 190 1.18 7.22 -7.58
C PRO A 190 0.86 6.49 -8.89
N TYR A 191 0.99 5.15 -8.91
CA TYR A 191 0.64 4.34 -10.08
C TYR A 191 -0.88 4.23 -10.32
N ILE A 192 -1.71 4.54 -9.32
CA ILE A 192 -3.18 4.46 -9.43
C ILE A 192 -3.69 5.41 -10.51
N HIS A 193 -3.15 6.61 -10.61
CA HIS A 193 -3.56 7.61 -11.60
C HIS A 193 -3.52 7.05 -13.04
N ASN A 194 -2.39 6.47 -13.45
CA ASN A 194 -2.23 5.90 -14.79
C ASN A 194 -3.15 4.69 -15.02
N SER A 195 -3.41 3.91 -13.98
CA SER A 195 -4.35 2.77 -14.05
C SER A 195 -5.77 3.24 -14.27
N VAL A 196 -6.19 4.31 -13.59
CA VAL A 196 -7.52 4.92 -13.77
C VAL A 196 -7.69 5.42 -15.20
N ILE A 197 -6.70 6.15 -15.76
CA ILE A 197 -6.73 6.61 -17.15
C ILE A 197 -6.88 5.42 -18.13
N GLY A 198 -6.13 4.33 -17.89
CA GLY A 198 -6.22 3.13 -18.71
C GLY A 198 -7.60 2.48 -18.67
N ILE A 199 -8.22 2.40 -17.49
CA ILE A 199 -9.57 1.85 -17.31
C ILE A 199 -10.63 2.77 -17.93
N GLN A 200 -10.50 4.08 -17.82
CA GLN A 200 -11.38 5.04 -18.48
C GLN A 200 -11.38 4.87 -20.01
N ARG A 201 -10.19 4.70 -20.60
CA ARG A 201 -10.05 4.43 -22.04
C ARG A 201 -10.71 3.09 -22.43
N LEU A 202 -10.54 2.06 -21.60
CA LEU A 202 -11.16 0.75 -21.81
C LEU A 202 -12.69 0.86 -21.74
N ALA A 203 -13.24 1.50 -20.71
CA ALA A 203 -14.67 1.70 -20.52
C ALA A 203 -15.30 2.44 -21.70
N LYS A 204 -14.65 3.53 -22.16
CA LYS A 204 -15.08 4.28 -23.35
C LYS A 204 -15.11 3.41 -24.61
N LYS A 205 -14.05 2.60 -24.83
CA LYS A 205 -13.94 1.71 -25.99
C LYS A 205 -15.00 0.61 -26.00
N THR A 206 -15.31 0.07 -24.82
CA THR A 206 -16.27 -1.05 -24.66
C THR A 206 -17.70 -0.58 -24.41
N LYS A 207 -17.92 0.74 -24.27
CA LYS A 207 -19.21 1.37 -23.93
C LYS A 207 -19.83 0.87 -22.62
N ILE A 208 -18.97 0.39 -21.69
CA ILE A 208 -19.39 -0.06 -20.36
C ILE A 208 -19.50 1.16 -19.44
N PRO A 209 -20.60 1.34 -18.68
CA PRO A 209 -20.71 2.39 -17.69
C PRO A 209 -19.56 2.33 -16.67
N LEU A 210 -18.96 3.47 -16.35
CA LEU A 210 -17.86 3.58 -15.40
C LEU A 210 -18.20 4.53 -14.28
N ARG A 211 -18.01 4.07 -13.03
CA ARG A 211 -18.03 4.87 -11.81
C ARG A 211 -16.62 4.89 -11.21
N ILE A 212 -16.14 6.07 -10.83
CA ILE A 212 -14.91 6.23 -10.05
C ILE A 212 -15.31 6.68 -8.65
N GLN A 213 -14.94 5.88 -7.64
CA GLN A 213 -15.19 6.14 -6.24
C GLN A 213 -13.87 6.55 -5.58
N HIS A 214 -13.74 7.84 -5.28
CA HIS A 214 -12.62 8.35 -4.51
C HIS A 214 -12.79 7.98 -3.04
N ILE A 215 -11.71 7.54 -2.42
CA ILE A 215 -11.59 7.22 -0.99
C ILE A 215 -10.63 8.25 -0.40
N GLU A 216 -11.13 9.13 0.43
CA GLU A 216 -10.37 10.28 0.93
C GLU A 216 -9.92 10.17 2.38
N ASN A 217 -10.45 9.19 3.12
CA ASN A 217 -10.12 8.95 4.52
C ASN A 217 -10.41 7.51 4.94
N HIS A 218 -9.95 7.15 6.14
CA HIS A 218 -10.11 5.80 6.68
C HIS A 218 -11.57 5.36 6.82
N ASN A 219 -12.48 6.26 7.23
CA ASN A 219 -13.90 5.92 7.41
C ASN A 219 -14.56 5.56 6.07
N GLU A 220 -14.24 6.29 5.01
CA GLU A 220 -14.68 5.94 3.67
C GLU A 220 -14.08 4.62 3.21
N LEU A 221 -12.79 4.39 3.47
CA LEU A 221 -12.17 3.10 3.16
C LEU A 221 -12.92 1.97 3.88
N LYS A 222 -13.18 2.08 5.17
CA LYS A 222 -13.93 1.07 5.95
C LYS A 222 -15.33 0.85 5.38
N LYS A 223 -16.02 1.94 5.01
CA LYS A 223 -17.35 1.90 4.38
C LYS A 223 -17.33 1.18 3.03
N HIS A 224 -16.35 1.46 2.20
CA HIS A 224 -16.25 0.97 0.82
C HIS A 224 -15.32 -0.23 0.63
N CYS A 225 -14.67 -0.70 1.68
CA CYS A 225 -13.73 -1.83 1.60
C CYS A 225 -14.43 -3.09 1.08
N VAL A 226 -13.93 -3.61 -0.04
CA VAL A 226 -14.40 -4.85 -0.68
C VAL A 226 -13.30 -5.92 -0.80
N HIS A 227 -12.09 -5.61 -0.32
CA HIS A 227 -10.95 -6.54 -0.23
C HIS A 227 -9.83 -5.98 0.66
N PRO A 228 -8.90 -6.82 1.16
CA PRO A 228 -7.85 -6.42 2.09
C PRO A 228 -6.83 -5.39 1.59
N TYR A 229 -6.59 -5.31 0.28
CA TYR A 229 -5.63 -4.36 -0.27
C TYR A 229 -6.00 -2.89 0.06
N GLY A 230 -7.29 -2.57 0.03
CA GLY A 230 -7.88 -1.31 0.51
C GLY A 230 -7.73 -0.11 -0.45
N VAL A 231 -6.54 0.13 -0.98
CA VAL A 231 -6.21 1.41 -1.64
C VAL A 231 -6.63 1.53 -3.10
N PHE A 232 -6.91 0.41 -3.76
CA PHE A 232 -7.32 0.37 -5.17
C PHE A 232 -8.08 -0.92 -5.46
N CYS A 233 -9.12 -0.84 -6.27
CA CYS A 233 -9.87 -2.00 -6.73
C CYS A 233 -10.70 -1.66 -7.96
N VAL A 234 -10.88 -2.63 -8.83
CA VAL A 234 -11.81 -2.58 -9.96
C VAL A 234 -12.85 -3.66 -9.78
N LEU A 235 -14.11 -3.26 -9.78
CA LEU A 235 -15.26 -4.16 -9.88
C LEU A 235 -15.83 -4.14 -11.30
N LEU A 236 -16.28 -5.30 -11.76
CA LEU A 236 -17.13 -5.45 -12.94
C LEU A 236 -18.41 -6.18 -12.51
N ASN A 237 -19.56 -5.49 -12.60
CA ASN A 237 -20.86 -6.03 -12.18
C ASN A 237 -20.84 -6.55 -10.71
N GLY A 238 -20.19 -5.79 -9.80
CA GLY A 238 -20.04 -6.17 -8.39
C GLY A 238 -18.90 -7.16 -8.09
N ASN A 239 -18.32 -7.82 -9.10
CA ASN A 239 -17.22 -8.76 -8.89
C ASN A 239 -15.85 -8.08 -8.95
N VAL A 240 -14.96 -8.39 -8.00
CA VAL A 240 -13.58 -7.89 -8.01
C VAL A 240 -12.82 -8.52 -9.17
N VAL A 241 -12.35 -7.69 -10.10
CA VAL A 241 -11.58 -8.14 -11.28
C VAL A 241 -10.11 -7.72 -11.20
N SER A 242 -9.79 -6.70 -10.41
CA SER A 242 -8.42 -6.32 -10.09
C SER A 242 -8.36 -5.55 -8.77
N TYR A 243 -7.26 -5.69 -8.04
CA TYR A 243 -7.05 -5.01 -6.75
C TYR A 243 -5.66 -4.39 -6.62
N TYR A 244 -4.88 -4.28 -7.70
CA TYR A 244 -3.61 -3.56 -7.69
C TYR A 244 -3.37 -2.81 -9.01
N PRO A 245 -2.69 -1.66 -8.98
CA PRO A 245 -2.58 -0.82 -10.18
C PRO A 245 -1.85 -1.47 -11.35
N GLY A 246 -0.79 -2.25 -11.08
CA GLY A 246 0.14 -2.72 -12.11
C GLY A 246 -0.43 -3.65 -13.17
N GLY A 247 -1.50 -4.36 -12.87
CA GLY A 247 -2.15 -5.29 -13.81
C GLY A 247 -3.58 -4.91 -14.18
N SER A 248 -4.13 -3.88 -13.53
CA SER A 248 -5.57 -3.60 -13.53
C SER A 248 -6.20 -3.45 -14.91
N VAL A 249 -5.54 -2.76 -15.84
CA VAL A 249 -6.07 -2.54 -17.19
C VAL A 249 -6.15 -3.87 -17.96
N TYR A 250 -5.12 -4.70 -17.84
CA TYR A 250 -5.08 -6.01 -18.49
C TYR A 250 -6.14 -6.94 -17.91
N GLU A 251 -6.20 -7.09 -16.58
CA GLU A 251 -7.14 -7.95 -15.87
C GLU A 251 -8.59 -7.53 -16.14
N THR A 252 -8.89 -6.23 -16.10
CA THR A 252 -10.21 -5.70 -16.43
C THR A 252 -10.59 -5.99 -17.89
N LYS A 253 -9.64 -5.84 -18.82
CA LYS A 253 -9.86 -6.16 -20.24
C LYS A 253 -10.18 -7.63 -20.45
N GLN A 254 -9.52 -8.55 -19.74
CA GLN A 254 -9.82 -9.97 -19.81
C GLN A 254 -11.21 -10.26 -19.26
N ALA A 255 -11.55 -9.71 -18.08
CA ALA A 255 -12.86 -9.89 -17.47
C ALA A 255 -14.02 -9.38 -18.35
N VAL A 256 -13.83 -8.24 -19.04
CA VAL A 256 -14.82 -7.69 -19.98
C VAL A 256 -15.01 -8.58 -21.23
N LYS A 257 -13.97 -9.26 -21.69
CA LYS A 257 -14.07 -10.16 -22.85
C LYS A 257 -14.74 -11.50 -22.54
N SER A 258 -14.75 -11.89 -21.25
CA SER A 258 -15.31 -13.16 -20.77
C SER A 258 -16.80 -13.06 -20.43
N GLN A 259 -17.45 -11.89 -20.63
CA GLN A 259 -18.89 -11.65 -20.46
C GLN A 259 -19.63 -11.78 -21.80
#